data_209aee35193271d5bbd33df219aaadda
#
_entry.id   209aee35193271d5bbd33df219aaadda
#
_cell.length_a   1.000
_cell.length_b   1.000
_cell.length_c   1.000
_cell.angle_alpha   90.00
_cell.angle_beta   90.00
_cell.angle_gamma   90.00
#
_symmetry.space_group_name_H-M   'P 1'
#
loop_
_entity.id
_entity.type
_entity.pdbx_description
1 polymer ?
#
loop_
_entity_poly.entity_id
_entity_poly.type
_entity_poly.pdbx_seq_one_letter_code
_entity_poly.pdbx_strand_id
1 'polypeptide(L)'
;MSNTPKITLVTGASSSGKSEFAEVLAAKTNKSVVYLATAQVDDRDREWQEKIIKHQQRRPSDWQTLAISTELSSYIKQAELSQCLLIDSIGTWVTNFLDLNSDEWEQMQDWFLSSLQKTKAEIIIVGEETGWGVVPAYPLGRLFRDRLGNLSRHIGNLADATYLVAGGHVLNLSVLGEPLSKYKI
;
A
#
# COMPACT_ATOMS: atom_id res chain seq x y z
N MET A 1 22.95 -7.04 14.13
CA MET A 1 21.54 -7.08 13.75
C MET A 1 21.42 -6.26 12.46
N SER A 2 20.98 -6.84 11.36
CA SER A 2 20.87 -6.14 10.09
C SER A 2 19.87 -5.00 10.22
N ASN A 3 20.30 -3.79 9.92
CA ASN A 3 19.51 -2.56 9.97
C ASN A 3 18.63 -2.44 8.70
N THR A 4 18.04 -3.57 8.25
CA THR A 4 17.20 -3.63 7.06
C THR A 4 15.84 -3.06 7.43
N PRO A 5 15.30 -2.10 6.67
CA PRO A 5 13.98 -1.55 6.93
C PRO A 5 12.93 -2.65 6.83
N LYS A 6 12.01 -2.65 7.78
CA LYS A 6 10.91 -3.60 7.81
C LYS A 6 9.81 -3.15 6.86
N ILE A 7 9.48 -3.98 5.89
CA ILE A 7 8.38 -3.78 4.95
C ILE A 7 7.24 -4.73 5.30
N THR A 8 6.05 -4.20 5.50
CA THR A 8 4.82 -4.97 5.76
C THR A 8 3.77 -4.64 4.70
N LEU A 9 3.21 -5.67 4.07
CA LEU A 9 2.05 -5.56 3.20
C LEU A 9 0.79 -6.03 3.93
N VAL A 10 -0.26 -5.21 3.95
CA VAL A 10 -1.58 -5.55 4.46
C VAL A 10 -2.56 -5.50 3.30
N THR A 11 -3.07 -6.65 2.89
CA THR A 11 -3.96 -6.78 1.74
C THR A 11 -5.35 -7.30 2.14
N GLY A 12 -6.34 -7.07 1.29
CA GLY A 12 -7.71 -7.52 1.50
C GLY A 12 -8.73 -6.79 0.63
N ALA A 13 -9.96 -7.33 0.60
CA ALA A 13 -11.06 -6.76 -0.15
C ALA A 13 -11.47 -5.37 0.36
N SER A 14 -12.32 -4.66 -0.40
CA SER A 14 -12.93 -3.42 0.08
C SER A 14 -13.67 -3.65 1.41
N SER A 15 -13.56 -2.71 2.33
CA SER A 15 -14.20 -2.76 3.67
C SER A 15 -13.82 -3.99 4.52
N SER A 16 -12.68 -4.63 4.27
CA SER A 16 -12.21 -5.79 5.03
C SER A 16 -11.66 -5.45 6.43
N GLY A 17 -11.37 -4.17 6.71
CA GLY A 17 -10.66 -3.73 7.92
C GLY A 17 -9.14 -3.64 7.75
N LYS A 18 -8.62 -3.79 6.52
CA LYS A 18 -7.16 -3.74 6.24
C LYS A 18 -6.49 -2.45 6.68
N SER A 19 -7.10 -1.28 6.42
CA SER A 19 -6.57 0.01 6.87
C SER A 19 -6.54 0.12 8.39
N GLU A 20 -7.60 -0.36 9.07
CA GLU A 20 -7.65 -0.38 10.53
C GLU A 20 -6.55 -1.25 11.13
N PHE A 21 -6.32 -2.43 10.55
CA PHE A 21 -5.24 -3.29 10.99
C PHE A 21 -3.85 -2.68 10.72
N ALA A 22 -3.66 -2.03 9.56
CA ALA A 22 -2.42 -1.33 9.24
C ALA A 22 -2.15 -0.16 10.21
N GLU A 23 -3.18 0.59 10.60
CA GLU A 23 -3.12 1.63 11.64
C GLU A 23 -2.68 1.03 12.99
N VAL A 24 -3.23 -0.13 13.39
CA VAL A 24 -2.82 -0.84 14.62
C VAL A 24 -1.35 -1.25 14.56
N LEU A 25 -0.87 -1.72 13.40
CA LEU A 25 0.55 -2.06 13.23
C LEU A 25 1.44 -0.83 13.34
N ALA A 26 1.07 0.27 12.67
CA ALA A 26 1.82 1.53 12.72
C ALA A 26 1.94 2.08 14.16
N ALA A 27 0.83 2.07 14.92
CA ALA A 27 0.81 2.50 16.32
C ALA A 27 1.75 1.67 17.23
N LYS A 28 2.07 0.43 16.86
CA LYS A 28 2.95 -0.45 17.64
C LYS A 28 4.44 -0.28 17.33
N THR A 29 4.81 0.53 16.34
CA THR A 29 6.21 0.65 15.91
C THR A 29 7.09 1.47 16.84
N ASN A 30 6.54 2.23 17.78
CA ASN A 30 7.23 3.21 18.60
C ASN A 30 8.03 4.25 17.77
N LYS A 31 7.63 4.51 16.53
CA LYS A 31 8.23 5.47 15.61
C LYS A 31 7.28 6.64 15.35
N SER A 32 7.82 7.72 14.81
CA SER A 32 7.01 8.80 14.28
C SER A 32 6.24 8.32 13.04
N VAL A 33 4.92 8.24 13.15
CA VAL A 33 4.09 7.73 12.05
C VAL A 33 3.73 8.84 11.09
N VAL A 34 3.99 8.61 9.81
CA VAL A 34 3.55 9.46 8.71
C VAL A 34 2.58 8.67 7.84
N TYR A 35 1.33 9.09 7.85
CA TYR A 35 0.28 8.51 7.01
C TYR A 35 0.31 9.19 5.63
N LEU A 36 0.51 8.38 4.61
CA LEU A 36 0.59 8.81 3.22
C LEU A 36 -0.71 8.44 2.50
N ALA A 37 -1.59 9.44 2.32
CA ALA A 37 -2.82 9.29 1.54
C ALA A 37 -2.49 9.46 0.05
N THR A 38 -2.75 8.43 -0.74
CA THR A 38 -2.34 8.39 -2.15
C THR A 38 -3.46 8.75 -3.12
N ALA A 39 -4.69 8.86 -2.62
CA ALA A 39 -5.82 9.27 -3.43
C ALA A 39 -5.72 10.74 -3.85
N GLN A 40 -6.08 11.02 -5.10
CA GLN A 40 -6.40 12.38 -5.50
C GLN A 40 -7.77 12.77 -4.93
N VAL A 41 -7.82 13.91 -4.25
CA VAL A 41 -9.08 14.40 -3.68
C VAL A 41 -9.86 15.13 -4.78
N ASP A 42 -11.04 14.62 -5.13
CA ASP A 42 -12.02 15.39 -5.91
C ASP A 42 -13.00 16.04 -4.92
N ASP A 43 -12.95 17.35 -4.81
CA ASP A 43 -13.84 18.12 -3.91
C ASP A 43 -15.32 17.99 -4.25
N ARG A 44 -15.64 17.42 -5.40
CA ARG A 44 -17.02 17.19 -5.86
C ARG A 44 -17.57 15.83 -5.43
N ASP A 45 -16.73 14.88 -5.04
CA ASP A 45 -17.15 13.54 -4.58
C ASP A 45 -17.38 13.53 -3.06
N ARG A 46 -18.64 13.81 -2.66
CA ARG A 46 -19.04 13.86 -1.25
C ARG A 46 -18.87 12.51 -0.53
N GLU A 47 -19.20 11.40 -1.19
CA GLU A 47 -19.06 10.06 -0.58
C GLU A 47 -17.59 9.75 -0.28
N TRP A 48 -16.70 10.13 -1.19
CA TRP A 48 -15.27 9.98 -1.01
C TRP A 48 -14.73 10.87 0.12
N GLN A 49 -15.18 12.12 0.20
CA GLN A 49 -14.83 13.04 1.29
C GLN A 49 -15.27 12.52 2.67
N GLU A 50 -16.48 11.99 2.78
CA GLU A 50 -16.97 11.39 4.03
C GLU A 50 -16.10 10.21 4.47
N LYS A 51 -15.65 9.37 3.54
CA LYS A 51 -14.71 8.28 3.81
C LYS A 51 -13.36 8.82 4.31
N ILE A 52 -12.80 9.85 3.67
CA ILE A 52 -11.55 10.49 4.09
C ILE A 52 -11.68 11.05 5.52
N ILE A 53 -12.74 11.79 5.83
CA ILE A 53 -13.00 12.37 7.15
C ILE A 53 -13.09 11.25 8.21
N LYS A 54 -13.85 10.19 7.91
CA LYS A 54 -14.00 9.05 8.82
C LYS A 54 -12.66 8.35 9.10
N HIS A 55 -11.81 8.21 8.10
CA HIS A 55 -10.45 7.69 8.25
C HIS A 55 -9.56 8.63 9.07
N GLN A 56 -9.67 9.96 8.86
CA GLN A 56 -8.90 10.94 9.63
C GLN A 56 -9.26 10.96 11.12
N GLN A 57 -10.54 10.81 11.45
CA GLN A 57 -11.03 10.83 12.84
C GLN A 57 -10.56 9.66 13.71
N ARG A 58 -10.15 8.53 13.08
CA ARG A 58 -9.64 7.35 13.80
C ARG A 58 -8.17 7.45 14.17
N ARG A 59 -7.43 8.32 13.48
CA ARG A 59 -5.97 8.40 13.64
C ARG A 59 -5.60 9.18 14.88
N PRO A 60 -4.54 8.77 15.59
CA PRO A 60 -3.97 9.56 16.68
C PRO A 60 -3.59 10.97 16.19
N SER A 61 -3.80 11.97 17.03
CA SER A 61 -3.55 13.39 16.69
C SER A 61 -2.06 13.74 16.49
N ASP A 62 -1.17 12.89 16.96
CA ASP A 62 0.28 13.00 16.81
C ASP A 62 0.80 12.44 15.48
N TRP A 63 -0.05 11.78 14.68
CA TRP A 63 0.34 11.31 13.36
C TRP A 63 0.33 12.44 12.33
N GLN A 64 1.41 12.53 11.57
CA GLN A 64 1.43 13.39 10.40
C GLN A 64 0.65 12.76 9.25
N THR A 65 -0.27 13.49 8.63
CA THR A 65 -0.97 13.03 7.41
C THR A 65 -0.53 13.89 6.22
N LEU A 66 -0.09 13.24 5.16
CA LEU A 66 0.32 13.88 3.91
C LEU A 66 -0.47 13.29 2.74
N ALA A 67 -1.00 14.15 1.86
CA ALA A 67 -1.58 13.74 0.60
C ALA A 67 -0.46 13.69 -0.47
N ILE A 68 -0.14 12.47 -0.93
CA ILE A 68 0.93 12.24 -1.93
C ILE A 68 0.40 11.31 -3.01
N SER A 69 -0.01 11.87 -4.13
CA SER A 69 -0.59 11.11 -5.23
C SER A 69 0.45 10.52 -6.20
N THR A 70 1.51 11.26 -6.54
CA THR A 70 2.48 10.87 -7.58
C THR A 70 3.91 10.73 -7.06
N GLU A 71 4.32 11.54 -6.09
CA GLU A 71 5.72 11.65 -5.63
C GLU A 71 6.08 10.68 -4.50
N LEU A 72 5.29 9.60 -4.34
CA LEU A 72 5.43 8.63 -3.26
C LEU A 72 6.84 8.06 -3.17
N SER A 73 7.42 7.65 -4.30
CA SER A 73 8.77 7.06 -4.36
C SER A 73 9.86 8.00 -3.87
N SER A 74 9.75 9.30 -4.21
CA SER A 74 10.70 10.33 -3.75
C SER A 74 10.61 10.53 -2.24
N TYR A 75 9.40 10.55 -1.69
CA TYR A 75 9.18 10.70 -0.27
C TYR A 75 9.72 9.50 0.53
N ILE A 76 9.41 8.28 0.09
CA ILE A 76 9.89 7.03 0.71
C ILE A 76 11.43 7.02 0.77
N LYS A 77 12.09 7.44 -0.30
CA LYS A 77 13.56 7.45 -0.39
C LYS A 77 14.22 8.40 0.60
N GLN A 78 13.54 9.49 0.97
CA GLN A 78 14.04 10.51 1.90
C GLN A 78 13.68 10.22 3.36
N ALA A 79 12.82 9.23 3.60
CA ALA A 79 12.34 8.92 4.94
C ALA A 79 13.45 8.40 5.86
N GLU A 80 13.34 8.74 7.14
CA GLU A 80 14.35 8.47 8.15
C GLU A 80 14.07 7.19 8.94
N LEU A 81 15.10 6.65 9.59
CA LEU A 81 15.01 5.43 10.42
C LEU A 81 14.02 5.58 11.60
N SER A 82 13.83 6.80 12.09
CA SER A 82 12.90 7.14 13.16
C SER A 82 11.43 7.16 12.74
N GLN A 83 11.15 7.04 11.43
CA GLN A 83 9.81 7.12 10.87
C GLN A 83 9.23 5.75 10.55
N CYS A 84 7.90 5.65 10.67
CA CYS A 84 7.06 4.61 10.08
C CYS A 84 6.16 5.26 9.03
N LEU A 85 6.26 4.85 7.78
CA LEU A 85 5.39 5.33 6.70
C LEU A 85 4.24 4.34 6.52
N LEU A 86 3.00 4.81 6.71
CA LEU A 86 1.79 4.06 6.42
C LEU A 86 1.20 4.56 5.10
N ILE A 87 1.30 3.75 4.05
CA ILE A 87 0.82 4.07 2.70
C ILE A 87 -0.59 3.48 2.52
N ASP A 88 -1.60 4.33 2.38
CA ASP A 88 -3.00 3.92 2.21
C ASP A 88 -3.63 4.68 1.03
N SER A 89 -3.73 4.05 -0.13
CA SER A 89 -3.38 2.68 -0.49
C SER A 89 -2.61 2.61 -1.82
N ILE A 90 -2.03 1.43 -2.13
CA ILE A 90 -1.42 1.25 -3.45
C ILE A 90 -2.47 1.16 -4.57
N GLY A 91 -3.71 0.78 -4.28
CA GLY A 91 -4.78 0.79 -5.27
C GLY A 91 -5.10 2.21 -5.73
N THR A 92 -5.29 3.15 -4.80
CA THR A 92 -5.50 4.56 -5.14
C THR A 92 -4.25 5.20 -5.77
N TRP A 93 -3.04 4.76 -5.39
CA TRP A 93 -1.81 5.17 -6.05
C TRP A 93 -1.77 4.73 -7.52
N VAL A 94 -2.09 3.46 -7.81
CA VAL A 94 -2.13 2.93 -9.18
C VAL A 94 -3.13 3.69 -10.07
N THR A 95 -4.27 4.15 -9.53
CA THR A 95 -5.26 4.90 -10.31
C THR A 95 -4.71 6.21 -10.87
N ASN A 96 -3.72 6.82 -10.21
CA ASN A 96 -3.09 8.07 -10.66
C ASN A 96 -2.23 7.89 -11.93
N PHE A 97 -1.96 6.65 -12.34
CA PHE A 97 -1.05 6.32 -13.44
C PHE A 97 -1.68 5.46 -14.52
N LEU A 98 -3.02 5.36 -14.58
CA LEU A 98 -3.70 4.52 -15.56
C LEU A 98 -3.52 5.02 -17.00
N ASP A 99 -3.20 6.30 -17.19
CA ASP A 99 -2.96 6.90 -18.51
C ASP A 99 -1.54 6.60 -19.05
N LEU A 100 -0.63 6.10 -18.22
CA LEU A 100 0.72 5.73 -18.67
C LEU A 100 0.66 4.52 -19.58
N ASN A 101 1.51 4.50 -20.61
CA ASN A 101 1.74 3.29 -21.41
C ASN A 101 2.49 2.21 -20.61
N SER A 102 2.72 1.04 -21.20
CA SER A 102 3.34 -0.10 -20.47
C SER A 102 4.76 0.19 -20.01
N ASP A 103 5.59 0.78 -20.86
CA ASP A 103 7.00 1.06 -20.54
C ASP A 103 7.12 2.13 -19.43
N GLU A 104 6.31 3.18 -19.51
CA GLU A 104 6.26 4.23 -18.50
C GLU A 104 5.76 3.68 -17.14
N TRP A 105 4.75 2.80 -17.17
CA TRP A 105 4.27 2.14 -15.98
C TRP A 105 5.34 1.24 -15.33
N GLU A 106 6.05 0.43 -16.13
CA GLU A 106 7.13 -0.42 -15.63
C GLU A 106 8.24 0.42 -14.97
N GLN A 107 8.65 1.53 -15.60
CA GLN A 107 9.63 2.45 -15.00
C GLN A 107 9.14 3.04 -13.66
N MET A 108 7.86 3.44 -13.58
CA MET A 108 7.28 3.96 -12.35
C MET A 108 7.23 2.88 -11.26
N GLN A 109 6.82 1.66 -11.60
CA GLN A 109 6.80 0.52 -10.70
C GLN A 109 8.22 0.19 -10.18
N ASP A 110 9.21 0.13 -11.06
CA ASP A 110 10.60 -0.15 -10.68
C ASP A 110 11.16 0.93 -9.75
N TRP A 111 10.86 2.19 -10.03
CA TRP A 111 11.25 3.29 -9.16
C TRP A 111 10.62 3.16 -7.77
N PHE A 112 9.34 2.85 -7.70
CA PHE A 112 8.64 2.63 -6.43
C PHE A 112 9.26 1.44 -5.65
N LEU A 113 9.42 0.27 -6.28
CA LEU A 113 10.01 -0.90 -5.64
C LEU A 113 11.47 -0.66 -5.19
N SER A 114 12.24 0.06 -6.00
CA SER A 114 13.60 0.49 -5.62
C SER A 114 13.61 1.44 -4.42
N SER A 115 12.61 2.31 -4.30
CA SER A 115 12.49 3.21 -3.13
C SER A 115 12.20 2.44 -1.85
N LEU A 116 11.36 1.41 -1.90
CA LEU A 116 11.08 0.52 -0.78
C LEU A 116 12.34 -0.23 -0.30
N GLN A 117 13.16 -0.70 -1.23
CA GLN A 117 14.40 -1.42 -0.89
C GLN A 117 15.48 -0.52 -0.27
N LYS A 118 15.49 0.78 -0.62
CA LYS A 118 16.55 1.72 -0.24
C LYS A 118 16.19 2.60 0.94
N THR A 119 14.94 2.65 1.35
CA THR A 119 14.51 3.47 2.49
C THR A 119 15.12 2.98 3.81
N LYS A 120 15.27 3.90 4.75
CA LYS A 120 15.66 3.61 6.13
C LYS A 120 14.45 3.49 7.07
N ALA A 121 13.30 3.97 6.63
CA ALA A 121 12.06 3.94 7.41
C ALA A 121 11.44 2.55 7.47
N GLU A 122 10.59 2.32 8.46
CA GLU A 122 9.66 1.20 8.46
C GLU A 122 8.48 1.53 7.55
N ILE A 123 8.06 0.56 6.73
CA ILE A 123 7.01 0.76 5.74
C ILE A 123 5.85 -0.21 5.99
N ILE A 124 4.65 0.33 6.09
CA ILE A 124 3.41 -0.44 6.10
C ILE A 124 2.59 -0.02 4.89
N ILE A 125 2.21 -0.97 4.06
CA ILE A 125 1.52 -0.73 2.79
C ILE A 125 0.15 -1.39 2.84
N VAL A 126 -0.89 -0.62 2.55
CA VAL A 126 -2.25 -1.13 2.36
C VAL A 126 -2.50 -1.38 0.88
N GLY A 127 -2.95 -2.60 0.54
CA GLY A 127 -3.27 -3.00 -0.83
C GLY A 127 -4.67 -3.60 -0.94
N GLU A 128 -5.38 -3.30 -2.01
CA GLU A 128 -6.68 -3.88 -2.30
C GLU A 128 -6.53 -5.18 -3.09
N GLU A 129 -7.34 -6.18 -2.74
CA GLU A 129 -7.54 -7.39 -3.54
C GLU A 129 -8.73 -7.18 -4.48
N THR A 130 -8.44 -6.98 -5.76
CA THR A 130 -9.47 -6.75 -6.81
C THR A 130 -9.56 -7.88 -7.83
N GLY A 131 -8.60 -8.79 -7.83
CA GLY A 131 -8.47 -9.86 -8.82
C GLY A 131 -9.35 -11.09 -8.58
N TRP A 132 -9.94 -11.25 -7.40
CA TRP A 132 -10.70 -12.45 -7.00
C TRP A 132 -12.16 -12.43 -7.45
N GLY A 133 -12.63 -11.31 -7.99
CA GLY A 133 -14.00 -11.15 -8.44
C GLY A 133 -14.17 -11.34 -9.95
N VAL A 134 -15.29 -10.84 -10.47
CA VAL A 134 -15.61 -10.87 -11.90
C VAL A 134 -14.63 -10.00 -12.68
N VAL A 135 -14.26 -10.46 -13.87
CA VAL A 135 -13.41 -9.67 -14.79
C VAL A 135 -14.15 -8.39 -15.21
N PRO A 136 -13.57 -7.20 -15.02
CA PRO A 136 -14.22 -5.95 -15.41
C PRO A 136 -14.56 -5.91 -16.91
N ALA A 137 -15.77 -5.44 -17.24
CA ALA A 137 -16.21 -5.31 -18.62
C ALA A 137 -15.38 -4.27 -19.40
N TYR A 138 -14.94 -3.21 -18.73
CA TYR A 138 -14.22 -2.10 -19.34
C TYR A 138 -12.70 -2.33 -19.35
N PRO A 139 -11.98 -1.97 -20.44
CA PRO A 139 -10.55 -2.14 -20.56
C PRO A 139 -9.75 -1.50 -19.41
N LEU A 140 -10.13 -0.28 -19.01
CA LEU A 140 -9.46 0.45 -17.92
C LEU A 140 -9.53 -0.28 -16.58
N GLY A 141 -10.69 -0.92 -16.28
CA GLY A 141 -10.83 -1.72 -15.06
C GLY A 141 -9.95 -2.98 -15.09
N ARG A 142 -9.78 -3.60 -16.26
CA ARG A 142 -8.84 -4.74 -16.42
C ARG A 142 -7.40 -4.30 -16.25
N LEU A 143 -7.02 -3.17 -16.86
CA LEU A 143 -5.68 -2.58 -16.71
C LEU A 143 -5.35 -2.28 -15.25
N PHE A 144 -6.27 -1.62 -14.53
CA PHE A 144 -6.13 -1.34 -13.11
C PHE A 144 -5.91 -2.63 -12.30
N ARG A 145 -6.79 -3.62 -12.49
CA ARG A 145 -6.71 -4.91 -11.79
C ARG A 145 -5.36 -5.59 -12.02
N ASP A 146 -4.90 -5.62 -13.27
CA ASP A 146 -3.69 -6.32 -13.66
C ASP A 146 -2.43 -5.58 -13.13
N ARG A 147 -2.40 -4.24 -13.20
CA ARG A 147 -1.33 -3.42 -12.62
C ARG A 147 -1.26 -3.56 -11.12
N LEU A 148 -2.39 -3.47 -10.43
CA LEU A 148 -2.46 -3.59 -8.98
C LEU A 148 -2.05 -4.99 -8.50
N GLY A 149 -2.55 -6.04 -9.15
CA GLY A 149 -2.20 -7.42 -8.80
C GLY A 149 -0.71 -7.71 -9.01
N ASN A 150 -0.15 -7.22 -10.13
CA ASN A 150 1.28 -7.34 -10.39
C ASN A 150 2.12 -6.60 -9.36
N LEU A 151 1.79 -5.35 -9.07
CA LEU A 151 2.48 -4.53 -8.06
C LEU A 151 2.38 -5.16 -6.67
N SER A 152 1.20 -5.61 -6.24
CA SER A 152 0.99 -6.29 -4.95
C SER A 152 1.89 -7.52 -4.82
N ARG A 153 2.01 -8.33 -5.88
CA ARG A 153 2.90 -9.49 -5.92
C ARG A 153 4.36 -9.10 -5.75
N HIS A 154 4.82 -8.04 -6.42
CA HIS A 154 6.20 -7.55 -6.28
C HIS A 154 6.48 -7.02 -4.88
N ILE A 155 5.55 -6.26 -4.29
CA ILE A 155 5.65 -5.79 -2.90
C ILE A 155 5.70 -6.97 -1.95
N GLY A 156 4.81 -7.96 -2.11
CA GLY A 156 4.77 -9.16 -1.27
C GLY A 156 6.09 -9.96 -1.30
N ASN A 157 6.79 -9.98 -2.44
CA ASN A 157 8.13 -10.60 -2.54
C ASN A 157 9.23 -9.82 -1.79
N LEU A 158 9.04 -8.51 -1.59
CA LEU A 158 9.98 -7.65 -0.84
C LEU A 158 9.62 -7.55 0.63
N ALA A 159 8.37 -7.84 1.00
CA ALA A 159 7.86 -7.66 2.36
C ALA A 159 8.43 -8.72 3.32
N ASP A 160 8.80 -8.27 4.53
CA ASP A 160 9.17 -9.15 5.65
C ASP A 160 7.92 -9.85 6.23
N ALA A 161 6.76 -9.19 6.12
CA ALA A 161 5.48 -9.75 6.52
C ALA A 161 4.36 -9.34 5.56
N THR A 162 3.52 -10.31 5.19
CA THR A 162 2.32 -10.09 4.38
C THR A 162 1.10 -10.60 5.14
N TYR A 163 0.10 -9.73 5.29
CA TYR A 163 -1.15 -10.04 5.96
C TYR A 163 -2.33 -9.96 5.00
N LEU A 164 -3.24 -10.92 5.10
CA LEU A 164 -4.55 -10.89 4.45
C LEU A 164 -5.62 -10.62 5.51
N VAL A 165 -6.44 -9.59 5.29
CA VAL A 165 -7.58 -9.25 6.14
C VAL A 165 -8.87 -9.61 5.43
N ALA A 166 -9.59 -10.59 5.97
CA ALA A 166 -10.82 -11.10 5.38
C ALA A 166 -11.77 -11.64 6.46
N GLY A 167 -13.07 -11.38 6.32
CA GLY A 167 -14.11 -11.92 7.22
C GLY A 167 -13.90 -11.56 8.70
N GLY A 168 -13.34 -10.39 8.99
CA GLY A 168 -13.02 -9.97 10.38
C GLY A 168 -11.79 -10.64 10.99
N HIS A 169 -10.99 -11.36 10.20
CA HIS A 169 -9.79 -12.06 10.64
C HIS A 169 -8.54 -11.55 9.91
N VAL A 170 -7.40 -11.66 10.58
CA VAL A 170 -6.09 -11.34 10.04
C VAL A 170 -5.28 -12.61 9.90
N LEU A 171 -4.86 -12.92 8.69
CA LEU A 171 -4.00 -14.06 8.39
C LEU A 171 -2.59 -13.58 8.06
N ASN A 172 -1.58 -14.05 8.77
CA ASN A 172 -0.19 -13.80 8.41
C ASN A 172 0.26 -14.80 7.34
N LEU A 173 0.25 -14.38 6.08
CA LEU A 173 0.61 -15.22 4.95
C LEU A 173 2.09 -15.62 4.96
N SER A 174 2.98 -14.79 5.52
CA SER A 174 4.40 -15.11 5.63
C SER A 174 4.71 -16.22 6.64
N VAL A 175 3.75 -16.51 7.54
CA VAL A 175 3.84 -17.64 8.49
C VAL A 175 3.11 -18.87 7.96
N LEU A 176 1.97 -18.67 7.27
CA LEU A 176 1.11 -19.75 6.78
C LEU A 176 1.56 -20.32 5.43
N GLY A 177 2.33 -19.57 4.67
CA GLY A 177 2.79 -19.94 3.33
C GLY A 177 4.27 -19.59 3.12
N GLU A 178 4.71 -19.75 1.88
CA GLU A 178 6.06 -19.43 1.45
C GLU A 178 6.05 -18.37 0.34
N PRO A 179 7.06 -17.48 0.28
CA PRO A 179 7.19 -16.53 -0.81
C PRO A 179 7.27 -17.23 -2.16
N LEU A 180 6.52 -16.73 -3.15
CA LEU A 180 6.51 -17.28 -4.51
C LEU A 180 7.91 -17.26 -5.15
N SER A 181 8.78 -16.35 -4.74
CA SER A 181 10.18 -16.26 -5.20
C SER A 181 11.04 -17.49 -4.89
N LYS A 182 10.62 -18.35 -3.97
CA LYS A 182 11.27 -19.65 -3.72
C LYS A 182 11.05 -20.65 -4.85
N TYR A 183 9.94 -20.49 -5.60
CA TYR A 183 9.56 -21.39 -6.68
C TYR A 183 9.99 -20.76 -8.01
N LYS A 184 11.27 -20.94 -8.36
CA LYS A 184 11.77 -20.52 -9.68
C LYS A 184 11.12 -21.40 -10.75
N ILE A 185 10.37 -20.77 -11.65
CA ILE A 185 9.91 -21.39 -12.91
C ILE A 185 10.99 -21.19 -13.96
#